data_f6cf1904d8b09e6e35271debcd91393b
#
_entry.id   f6cf1904d8b09e6e35271debcd91393b
#
_cell.length_a   1.000
_cell.length_b   1.000
_cell.length_c   1.000
_cell.angle_alpha   90.00
_cell.angle_beta   90.00
_cell.angle_gamma   90.00
#
_symmetry.space_group_name_H-M   'P 1'
#
loop_
_entity.id
_entity.type
_entity.pdbx_description
1 polymer ?
#
loop_
_entity_poly.entity_id
_entity_poly.type
_entity_poly.pdbx_seq_one_letter_code
_entity_poly.pdbx_strand_id
1 'polypeptide(L)'
;RRAEVVSVFNNKRTMFTDSIVAQNEKFAQDYPREYQTWAMTEDTTFQSRYNGSSERDVLAINPYIVINWAGYAFSREYNTPRGHRHCIEDLRKILRTGNPGVDGADDMQPGTCWTCKGPDVPRLMREKGTDKFYAAKWSDWGAEVMNSVGCSDCHDARTMDLRPARPALYEAWARAGKDVRKASHQEMRSLVCAQCHTEYY
;
A
#
# COMPACT_ATOMS: atom_id res chain seq x y z
N ARG A 1 -21.27 27.58 -0.84
CA ARG A 1 -21.15 26.09 -0.92
C ARG A 1 -20.98 25.59 -2.35
N ARG A 2 -21.87 25.98 -3.30
CA ARG A 2 -21.76 25.49 -4.69
C ARG A 2 -20.53 26.06 -5.42
N ALA A 3 -20.17 27.30 -5.17
CA ALA A 3 -18.98 27.93 -5.75
C ALA A 3 -17.68 27.32 -5.19
N GLU A 4 -17.64 26.99 -3.91
CA GLU A 4 -16.50 26.30 -3.27
C GLU A 4 -16.30 24.91 -3.85
N VAL A 5 -17.38 24.14 -4.02
CA VAL A 5 -17.32 22.80 -4.63
C VAL A 5 -16.83 22.88 -6.08
N VAL A 6 -17.30 23.84 -6.87
CA VAL A 6 -16.88 24.05 -8.26
C VAL A 6 -15.41 24.48 -8.32
N SER A 7 -14.93 25.30 -7.39
CA SER A 7 -13.52 25.73 -7.35
C SER A 7 -12.56 24.58 -7.08
N VAL A 8 -12.93 23.65 -6.18
CA VAL A 8 -12.15 22.44 -5.89
C VAL A 8 -12.03 21.54 -7.13
N PHE A 9 -13.10 21.40 -7.92
CA PHE A 9 -13.07 20.58 -9.13
C PHE A 9 -12.35 21.23 -10.31
N ASN A 10 -12.25 22.56 -10.33
CA ASN A 10 -11.61 23.31 -11.40
C ASN A 10 -10.15 23.69 -11.10
N ASN A 11 -9.63 23.37 -9.92
CA ASN A 11 -8.23 23.59 -9.61
C ASN A 11 -7.37 22.77 -10.58
N LYS A 12 -6.56 23.48 -11.36
CA LYS A 12 -5.52 22.84 -12.17
C LYS A 12 -4.56 22.15 -11.21
N ARG A 13 -4.39 20.83 -11.38
CA ARG A 13 -3.39 20.10 -10.63
C ARG A 13 -2.03 20.72 -10.85
N THR A 14 -1.35 20.99 -9.78
CA THR A 14 0.07 21.29 -9.81
C THR A 14 0.84 20.07 -10.30
N MET A 15 1.97 20.30 -10.96
CA MET A 15 2.82 19.18 -11.40
C MET A 15 3.19 18.32 -10.19
N PHE A 16 3.09 17.02 -10.36
CA PHE A 16 3.61 16.08 -9.37
C PHE A 16 5.09 16.31 -9.14
N THR A 17 5.50 16.38 -7.89
CA THR A 17 6.89 16.65 -7.54
C THR A 17 7.70 15.36 -7.32
N ASP A 18 7.08 14.20 -7.40
CA ASP A 18 7.66 12.90 -7.02
C ASP A 18 8.24 12.87 -5.59
N SER A 19 7.88 13.85 -4.77
CA SER A 19 8.32 13.94 -3.39
C SER A 19 7.62 12.91 -2.53
N ILE A 20 8.41 12.15 -1.78
CA ILE A 20 7.93 11.14 -0.83
C ILE A 20 8.54 11.43 0.53
N VAL A 21 7.68 11.50 1.54
CA VAL A 21 8.05 11.57 2.94
C VAL A 21 7.59 10.28 3.61
N ALA A 22 8.53 9.44 4.01
CA ALA A 22 8.24 8.12 4.53
C ALA A 22 7.59 8.15 5.93
N GLN A 23 8.02 9.10 6.77
CA GLN A 23 7.53 9.24 8.13
C GLN A 23 6.21 10.03 8.14
N ASN A 24 5.12 9.36 8.48
CA ASN A 24 3.79 9.98 8.52
C ASN A 24 3.67 11.07 9.60
N GLU A 25 4.45 10.99 10.66
CA GLU A 25 4.50 11.96 11.76
C GLU A 25 4.86 13.36 11.29
N LYS A 26 5.59 13.47 10.19
CA LYS A 26 5.96 14.78 9.60
C LYS A 26 4.76 15.54 9.04
N PHE A 27 3.67 14.86 8.73
CA PHE A 27 2.44 15.50 8.29
C PHE A 27 1.54 15.97 9.44
N ALA A 28 1.81 15.53 10.67
CA ALA A 28 0.97 15.87 11.83
C ALA A 28 0.91 17.37 12.12
N GLN A 29 1.96 18.11 11.81
CA GLN A 29 2.02 19.56 12.05
C GLN A 29 1.13 20.32 11.07
N ASP A 30 1.22 20.02 9.79
CA ASP A 30 0.51 20.75 8.74
C ASP A 30 -0.91 20.21 8.48
N TYR A 31 -1.11 18.91 8.75
CA TYR A 31 -2.35 18.19 8.50
C TYR A 31 -2.79 17.34 9.72
N PRO A 32 -3.02 17.95 10.88
CA PRO A 32 -3.25 17.22 12.13
C PRO A 32 -4.50 16.34 12.13
N ARG A 33 -5.58 16.76 11.45
CA ARG A 33 -6.83 15.99 11.37
C ARG A 33 -6.68 14.76 10.49
N GLU A 34 -6.04 14.93 9.34
CA GLU A 34 -5.76 13.87 8.38
C GLU A 34 -4.79 12.85 8.98
N TYR A 35 -3.75 13.32 9.66
CA TYR A 35 -2.82 12.48 10.40
C TYR A 35 -3.55 11.67 11.50
N GLN A 36 -4.43 12.31 12.26
CA GLN A 36 -5.22 11.64 13.29
C GLN A 36 -6.11 10.55 12.70
N THR A 37 -6.77 10.83 11.57
CA THR A 37 -7.60 9.83 10.87
C THR A 37 -6.77 8.64 10.38
N TRP A 38 -5.57 8.89 9.87
CA TRP A 38 -4.64 7.83 9.51
C TRP A 38 -4.22 7.02 10.75
N ALA A 39 -3.87 7.68 11.86
CA ALA A 39 -3.49 7.03 13.10
C ALA A 39 -4.62 6.14 13.67
N MET A 40 -5.88 6.54 13.50
CA MET A 40 -7.04 5.74 13.89
C MET A 40 -7.15 4.41 13.14
N THR A 41 -6.45 4.21 12.03
CA THR A 41 -6.37 2.89 11.38
C THR A 41 -5.60 1.86 12.21
N GLU A 42 -4.99 2.27 13.32
CA GLU A 42 -4.42 1.41 14.34
C GLU A 42 -5.48 0.69 15.19
N ASP A 43 -6.70 1.21 15.27
CA ASP A 43 -7.78 0.59 16.03
C ASP A 43 -8.16 -0.78 15.45
N THR A 44 -7.89 -1.83 16.23
CA THR A 44 -8.18 -3.22 15.87
C THR A 44 -9.54 -3.70 16.34
N THR A 45 -10.31 -2.85 17.00
CA THR A 45 -11.65 -3.20 17.52
C THR A 45 -12.76 -2.92 16.52
N PHE A 46 -12.49 -2.11 15.51
CA PHE A 46 -13.46 -1.71 14.51
C PHE A 46 -13.98 -2.89 13.69
N GLN A 47 -15.29 -2.99 13.61
CA GLN A 47 -16.01 -3.97 12.81
C GLN A 47 -17.08 -3.29 11.98
N SER A 48 -17.18 -3.66 10.71
CA SER A 48 -18.27 -3.31 9.81
C SER A 48 -18.98 -4.57 9.33
N ARG A 49 -20.11 -4.40 8.63
CA ARG A 49 -20.82 -5.52 8.02
C ARG A 49 -19.96 -6.33 7.04
N TYR A 50 -19.03 -5.68 6.38
CA TYR A 50 -18.24 -6.28 5.29
C TYR A 50 -16.84 -6.70 5.75
N ASN A 51 -16.29 -6.03 6.69
CA ASN A 51 -15.01 -6.32 7.33
C ASN A 51 -14.76 -5.30 8.47
N GLY A 52 -13.56 -5.30 9.00
CA GLY A 52 -13.10 -4.37 10.02
C GLY A 52 -11.59 -4.41 10.10
N SER A 53 -11.04 -3.83 11.15
CA SER A 53 -9.60 -3.85 11.42
C SER A 53 -9.19 -4.91 12.45
N SER A 54 -10.12 -5.72 12.95
CA SER A 54 -9.78 -6.83 13.83
C SER A 54 -9.21 -8.00 13.06
N GLU A 55 -8.11 -8.54 13.56
CA GLU A 55 -7.51 -9.75 13.02
C GLU A 55 -8.40 -10.96 13.30
N ARG A 56 -8.61 -11.78 12.29
CA ARG A 56 -9.32 -13.06 12.39
C ARG A 56 -8.60 -14.11 11.57
N ASP A 57 -8.42 -15.29 12.14
CA ASP A 57 -7.88 -16.44 11.42
C ASP A 57 -8.93 -16.98 10.43
N VAL A 58 -8.71 -16.72 9.17
CA VAL A 58 -9.62 -17.14 8.08
C VAL A 58 -9.55 -18.65 7.85
N LEU A 59 -8.41 -19.29 8.12
CA LEU A 59 -8.26 -20.74 8.00
C LEU A 59 -9.04 -21.46 9.10
N ALA A 60 -9.09 -20.91 10.30
CA ALA A 60 -9.93 -21.46 11.39
C ALA A 60 -11.43 -21.30 11.10
N ILE A 61 -11.83 -20.16 10.49
CA ILE A 61 -13.24 -19.90 10.14
C ILE A 61 -13.67 -20.75 8.92
N ASN A 62 -12.78 -20.90 7.95
CA ASN A 62 -13.06 -21.61 6.70
C ASN A 62 -11.87 -22.50 6.30
N PRO A 63 -11.73 -23.68 6.89
CA PRO A 63 -10.59 -24.57 6.67
C PRO A 63 -10.45 -25.06 5.23
N TYR A 64 -11.50 -25.01 4.41
CA TYR A 64 -11.41 -25.41 2.99
C TYR A 64 -10.48 -24.51 2.17
N ILE A 65 -10.20 -23.30 2.63
CA ILE A 65 -9.23 -22.39 1.99
C ILE A 65 -7.83 -23.02 1.93
N VAL A 66 -7.46 -23.88 2.87
CA VAL A 66 -6.18 -24.61 2.85
C VAL A 66 -6.03 -25.41 1.56
N ILE A 67 -7.10 -26.03 1.05
CA ILE A 67 -7.07 -26.81 -0.19
C ILE A 67 -6.82 -25.88 -1.40
N ASN A 68 -7.49 -24.73 -1.44
CA ASN A 68 -7.30 -23.75 -2.52
C ASN A 68 -5.89 -23.17 -2.57
N TRP A 69 -5.25 -23.08 -1.41
CA TRP A 69 -3.90 -22.52 -1.27
C TRP A 69 -2.82 -23.59 -1.06
N ALA A 70 -3.13 -24.86 -1.35
CA ALA A 70 -2.17 -25.97 -1.21
C ALA A 70 -0.89 -25.70 -2.02
N GLY A 71 0.26 -25.77 -1.37
CA GLY A 71 1.56 -25.43 -1.97
C GLY A 71 1.94 -23.93 -1.92
N TYR A 72 1.05 -23.06 -1.48
CA TYR A 72 1.34 -21.63 -1.27
C TYR A 72 1.42 -21.31 0.22
N ALA A 73 2.16 -20.26 0.56
CA ALA A 73 2.33 -19.84 1.94
C ALA A 73 1.01 -19.45 2.65
N PHE A 74 -0.01 -19.08 1.90
CA PHE A 74 -1.36 -18.82 2.40
C PHE A 74 -2.05 -20.01 3.07
N SER A 75 -1.61 -21.24 2.78
CA SER A 75 -2.10 -22.44 3.47
C SER A 75 -1.57 -22.58 4.90
N ARG A 76 -0.53 -21.83 5.26
CA ARG A 76 0.02 -21.83 6.63
C ARG A 76 -0.70 -20.86 7.54
N GLU A 77 -1.03 -19.70 7.00
CA GLU A 77 -1.70 -18.63 7.73
C GLU A 77 -2.40 -17.69 6.76
N TYR A 78 -3.65 -17.40 7.04
CA TYR A 78 -4.45 -16.46 6.25
C TYR A 78 -5.37 -15.68 7.18
N ASN A 79 -4.91 -14.52 7.62
CA ASN A 79 -5.65 -13.64 8.51
C ASN A 79 -6.32 -12.51 7.73
N THR A 80 -7.44 -12.01 8.25
CA THR A 80 -8.03 -10.78 7.73
C THR A 80 -7.06 -9.62 7.92
N PRO A 81 -6.92 -8.71 6.93
CA PRO A 81 -6.03 -7.56 7.08
C PRO A 81 -6.56 -6.60 8.14
N ARG A 82 -5.63 -6.00 8.87
CA ARG A 82 -5.90 -4.85 9.73
C ARG A 82 -5.73 -3.54 8.95
N GLY A 83 -5.90 -2.40 9.60
CA GLY A 83 -5.72 -1.10 8.95
C GLY A 83 -4.29 -0.82 8.45
N HIS A 84 -4.14 0.20 7.63
CA HIS A 84 -2.87 0.55 6.99
C HIS A 84 -1.70 0.72 7.96
N ARG A 85 -1.96 1.16 9.19
CA ARG A 85 -0.95 1.31 10.25
C ARG A 85 -0.21 0.01 10.56
N HIS A 86 -0.89 -1.12 10.47
CA HIS A 86 -0.36 -2.44 10.81
C HIS A 86 0.28 -3.19 9.63
N CYS A 87 0.25 -2.67 8.42
CA CYS A 87 0.59 -3.43 7.22
C CYS A 87 2.02 -4.00 7.19
N ILE A 88 2.97 -3.35 7.85
CA ILE A 88 4.35 -3.85 7.99
C ILE A 88 4.44 -4.86 9.14
N GLU A 89 3.86 -4.52 10.28
CA GLU A 89 3.91 -5.37 11.46
C GLU A 89 3.28 -6.73 11.19
N ASP A 90 2.07 -6.74 10.63
CA ASP A 90 1.36 -7.98 10.33
C ASP A 90 2.13 -8.86 9.34
N LEU A 91 2.69 -8.23 8.31
CA LEU A 91 3.43 -8.98 7.29
C LEU A 91 4.70 -9.62 7.84
N ARG A 92 5.32 -9.03 8.85
CA ARG A 92 6.55 -9.55 9.48
C ARG A 92 6.32 -10.61 10.53
N LYS A 93 5.14 -10.65 11.13
CA LYS A 93 4.82 -11.55 12.25
C LYS A 93 4.16 -12.85 11.83
N ILE A 94 3.70 -12.96 10.59
CA ILE A 94 2.90 -14.07 10.12
C ILE A 94 3.72 -15.25 9.61
N LEU A 95 3.21 -16.46 9.81
CA LEU A 95 3.82 -17.70 9.32
C LEU A 95 3.88 -17.76 7.79
N ARG A 96 2.98 -17.06 7.11
CA ARG A 96 2.93 -16.98 5.66
C ARG A 96 4.21 -16.43 5.03
N THR A 97 4.85 -15.49 5.69
CA THR A 97 6.15 -14.95 5.29
C THR A 97 7.33 -15.67 5.94
N GLY A 98 7.08 -16.77 6.67
CA GLY A 98 8.08 -17.49 7.44
C GLY A 98 8.36 -16.86 8.80
N ASN A 99 7.53 -15.94 9.26
CA ASN A 99 7.78 -15.12 10.45
C ASN A 99 9.21 -14.57 10.45
N PRO A 100 9.72 -14.09 9.30
CA PRO A 100 11.08 -13.63 9.26
C PRO A 100 11.16 -12.36 10.07
N GLY A 101 12.19 -12.27 10.84
CA GLY A 101 12.71 -10.98 11.19
C GLY A 101 13.08 -10.21 9.91
N VAL A 102 14.02 -9.34 10.04
CA VAL A 102 14.54 -8.54 8.92
C VAL A 102 15.40 -9.39 7.97
N ASP A 103 15.88 -10.49 8.44
CA ASP A 103 16.82 -11.43 7.83
C ASP A 103 16.16 -12.56 7.01
N GLY A 104 14.83 -12.63 7.00
CA GLY A 104 14.07 -13.45 6.08
C GLY A 104 14.46 -14.92 6.00
N ALA A 105 14.52 -15.59 7.15
CA ALA A 105 14.99 -16.96 7.24
C ALA A 105 14.19 -17.99 6.40
N ASP A 106 12.95 -17.67 6.04
CA ASP A 106 12.10 -18.55 5.23
C ASP A 106 11.44 -17.75 4.08
N ASP A 107 12.07 -17.79 2.94
CA ASP A 107 11.81 -16.95 1.77
C ASP A 107 10.66 -17.49 0.90
N MET A 108 9.52 -17.74 1.52
CA MET A 108 8.34 -18.31 0.84
C MET A 108 7.57 -17.32 -0.02
N GLN A 109 7.81 -16.03 0.13
CA GLN A 109 7.09 -14.98 -0.59
C GLN A 109 7.99 -14.26 -1.59
N PRO A 110 7.49 -13.92 -2.78
CA PRO A 110 8.22 -13.09 -3.73
C PRO A 110 8.30 -11.65 -3.26
N GLY A 111 9.24 -10.89 -3.80
CA GLY A 111 9.40 -9.46 -3.55
C GLY A 111 8.17 -8.64 -3.91
N THR A 112 7.35 -9.12 -4.86
CA THR A 112 6.06 -8.51 -5.24
C THR A 112 5.12 -8.28 -4.06
N CYS A 113 5.18 -9.09 -3.02
CA CYS A 113 4.34 -8.92 -1.83
C CYS A 113 4.58 -7.59 -1.11
N TRP A 114 5.73 -6.95 -1.32
CA TRP A 114 6.03 -5.63 -0.77
C TRP A 114 5.33 -4.48 -1.50
N THR A 115 4.82 -4.67 -2.71
CA THR A 115 4.20 -3.61 -3.54
C THR A 115 3.17 -2.77 -2.76
N CYS A 116 2.40 -3.41 -1.90
CA CYS A 116 1.33 -2.79 -1.11
C CYS A 116 1.78 -2.28 0.27
N LYS A 117 3.09 -2.07 0.50
CA LYS A 117 3.65 -1.86 1.82
C LYS A 117 4.45 -0.56 1.95
N GLY A 118 3.81 0.53 2.15
CA GLY A 118 4.40 1.77 2.59
C GLY A 118 5.24 2.57 1.56
N PRO A 119 5.66 3.76 1.97
CA PRO A 119 6.29 4.74 1.09
C PRO A 119 7.76 4.46 0.79
N ASP A 120 8.36 3.44 1.37
CA ASP A 120 9.72 2.99 1.03
C ASP A 120 9.76 2.27 -0.33
N VAL A 121 8.66 1.61 -0.71
CA VAL A 121 8.55 0.82 -1.93
C VAL A 121 8.78 1.64 -3.21
N PRO A 122 8.18 2.82 -3.39
CA PRO A 122 8.44 3.63 -4.57
C PRO A 122 9.90 4.01 -4.74
N ARG A 123 10.63 4.22 -3.65
CA ARG A 123 12.07 4.47 -3.67
C ARG A 123 12.81 3.26 -4.24
N LEU A 124 12.55 2.08 -3.71
CA LEU A 124 13.16 0.83 -4.16
C LEU A 124 12.87 0.55 -5.64
N MET A 125 11.63 0.73 -6.08
CA MET A 125 11.26 0.55 -7.50
C MET A 125 12.01 1.53 -8.41
N ARG A 126 12.25 2.78 -7.98
CA ARG A 126 13.02 3.76 -8.75
C ARG A 126 14.51 3.42 -8.79
N GLU A 127 15.08 3.02 -7.66
CA GLU A 127 16.52 2.72 -7.55
C GLU A 127 16.92 1.42 -8.24
N LYS A 128 16.07 0.41 -8.18
CA LYS A 128 16.38 -0.94 -8.67
C LYS A 128 15.74 -1.26 -10.03
N GLY A 129 14.67 -0.54 -10.38
CA GLY A 129 13.77 -0.87 -11.47
C GLY A 129 12.65 -1.80 -11.04
N THR A 130 11.47 -1.63 -11.62
CA THR A 130 10.26 -2.38 -11.28
C THR A 130 10.44 -3.89 -11.50
N ASP A 131 11.05 -4.28 -12.62
CA ASP A 131 11.29 -5.69 -12.94
C ASP A 131 12.20 -6.37 -11.91
N LYS A 132 13.28 -5.72 -11.51
CA LYS A 132 14.19 -6.26 -10.48
C LYS A 132 13.54 -6.29 -9.12
N PHE A 133 12.72 -5.29 -8.79
CA PHE A 133 11.96 -5.27 -7.54
C PHE A 133 11.05 -6.49 -7.45
N TYR A 134 10.35 -6.82 -8.53
CA TYR A 134 9.43 -7.95 -8.56
C TYR A 134 10.13 -9.31 -8.62
N ALA A 135 11.27 -9.40 -9.31
CA ALA A 135 12.04 -10.63 -9.43
C ALA A 135 12.81 -11.00 -8.14
N ALA A 136 12.91 -10.08 -7.21
CA ALA A 136 13.59 -10.29 -5.94
C ALA A 136 12.78 -11.18 -4.99
N LYS A 137 13.44 -11.66 -3.95
CA LYS A 137 12.79 -12.38 -2.88
C LYS A 137 12.25 -11.42 -1.83
N TRP A 138 11.33 -11.92 -1.01
CA TRP A 138 10.81 -11.18 0.14
C TRP A 138 11.93 -10.64 1.05
N SER A 139 12.91 -11.49 1.38
CA SER A 139 14.02 -11.15 2.26
C SER A 139 14.91 -10.02 1.75
N ASP A 140 15.00 -9.84 0.42
CA ASP A 140 15.86 -8.80 -0.17
C ASP A 140 15.42 -7.38 0.19
N TRP A 141 14.12 -7.19 0.48
CA TRP A 141 13.54 -5.89 0.79
C TRP A 141 13.15 -5.71 2.26
N GLY A 142 13.23 -6.76 3.06
CA GLY A 142 12.74 -6.76 4.44
C GLY A 142 13.38 -5.68 5.33
N ALA A 143 14.67 -5.41 5.17
CA ALA A 143 15.38 -4.36 5.91
C ALA A 143 15.09 -2.94 5.39
N GLU A 144 14.60 -2.83 4.15
CA GLU A 144 14.41 -1.55 3.46
C GLU A 144 12.99 -0.98 3.61
N VAL A 145 11.99 -1.85 3.81
CA VAL A 145 10.58 -1.45 3.90
C VAL A 145 10.16 -1.41 5.36
N MET A 146 10.27 -0.24 5.97
CA MET A 146 10.09 -0.03 7.40
C MET A 146 8.85 0.79 7.75
N ASN A 147 8.38 1.64 6.84
CA ASN A 147 7.30 2.57 7.09
C ASN A 147 5.97 2.03 6.56
N SER A 148 4.93 2.05 7.39
CA SER A 148 3.59 1.62 7.02
C SER A 148 2.98 2.51 5.94
N VAL A 149 2.00 1.98 5.21
CA VAL A 149 1.22 2.76 4.24
C VAL A 149 0.71 4.06 4.87
N GLY A 150 0.97 5.16 4.21
CA GLY A 150 0.67 6.47 4.77
C GLY A 150 0.40 7.55 3.73
N CYS A 151 0.52 8.79 4.17
CA CYS A 151 0.12 9.96 3.38
C CYS A 151 0.78 9.99 1.99
N SER A 152 2.10 9.78 1.93
CA SER A 152 2.87 9.84 0.67
C SER A 152 2.61 8.67 -0.29
N ASP A 153 1.90 7.64 0.11
CA ASP A 153 1.48 6.58 -0.80
C ASP A 153 0.37 7.04 -1.74
N CYS A 154 -0.47 7.97 -1.28
CA CYS A 154 -1.62 8.48 -2.02
C CYS A 154 -1.55 9.97 -2.37
N HIS A 155 -0.67 10.72 -1.71
CA HIS A 155 -0.55 12.16 -1.86
C HIS A 155 0.88 12.58 -2.23
N ASP A 156 0.99 13.60 -3.05
CA ASP A 156 2.26 14.30 -3.24
C ASP A 156 2.64 15.01 -1.93
N ALA A 157 3.84 14.74 -1.42
CA ALA A 157 4.25 15.22 -0.10
C ALA A 157 4.37 16.75 0.02
N ARG A 158 4.41 17.47 -1.11
CA ARG A 158 4.51 18.94 -1.12
C ARG A 158 3.18 19.64 -1.33
N THR A 159 2.33 19.07 -2.18
CA THR A 159 1.08 19.72 -2.61
C THR A 159 -0.16 19.09 -2.00
N MET A 160 -0.02 17.89 -1.47
CA MET A 160 -1.12 17.02 -1.01
C MET A 160 -2.14 16.65 -2.09
N ASP A 161 -1.83 16.94 -3.36
CA ASP A 161 -2.64 16.43 -4.46
C ASP A 161 -2.59 14.90 -4.50
N LEU A 162 -3.70 14.28 -4.89
CA LEU A 162 -3.74 12.82 -5.07
C LEU A 162 -2.76 12.38 -6.16
N ARG A 163 -1.95 11.41 -5.82
CA ARG A 163 -0.92 10.85 -6.69
C ARG A 163 -0.60 9.42 -6.29
N PRO A 164 -0.70 8.43 -7.19
CA PRO A 164 -0.13 7.12 -6.96
C PRO A 164 1.40 7.22 -6.80
N ALA A 165 1.97 6.52 -5.85
CA ALA A 165 3.40 6.59 -5.59
C ALA A 165 4.19 5.51 -6.35
N ARG A 166 3.55 4.38 -6.75
CA ARG A 166 4.25 3.21 -7.33
C ARG A 166 4.59 3.40 -8.80
N PRO A 167 5.88 3.36 -9.18
CA PRO A 167 6.31 3.36 -10.59
C PRO A 167 5.61 2.30 -11.44
N ALA A 168 5.40 1.11 -10.90
CA ALA A 168 4.74 0.00 -11.59
C ALA A 168 3.37 0.37 -12.18
N LEU A 169 2.56 1.18 -11.46
CA LEU A 169 1.26 1.63 -11.98
C LEU A 169 1.43 2.56 -13.19
N TYR A 170 2.41 3.46 -13.14
CA TYR A 170 2.70 4.37 -14.26
C TYR A 170 3.15 3.59 -15.50
N GLU A 171 4.01 2.59 -15.33
CA GLU A 171 4.47 1.71 -16.39
C GLU A 171 3.33 0.88 -16.98
N ALA A 172 2.47 0.31 -16.15
CA ALA A 172 1.31 -0.46 -16.60
C ALA A 172 0.34 0.41 -17.41
N TRP A 173 0.08 1.64 -16.96
CA TRP A 173 -0.77 2.58 -17.69
C TRP A 173 -0.14 3.04 -19.01
N ALA A 174 1.16 3.28 -19.03
CA ALA A 174 1.88 3.64 -20.25
C ALA A 174 1.82 2.51 -21.29
N ARG A 175 1.97 1.24 -20.87
CA ARG A 175 1.79 0.07 -21.74
C ARG A 175 0.37 -0.03 -22.33
N ALA A 176 -0.63 0.44 -21.57
CA ALA A 176 -2.01 0.54 -22.04
C ALA A 176 -2.30 1.81 -22.87
N GLY A 177 -1.28 2.58 -23.24
CA GLY A 177 -1.40 3.83 -24.02
C GLY A 177 -1.99 5.00 -23.23
N LYS A 178 -1.95 4.95 -21.90
CA LYS A 178 -2.50 5.97 -21.01
C LYS A 178 -1.39 6.66 -20.20
N ASP A 179 -1.69 7.87 -19.74
CA ASP A 179 -0.78 8.63 -18.87
C ASP A 179 -1.51 8.96 -17.55
N VAL A 180 -1.01 8.42 -16.45
CA VAL A 180 -1.54 8.66 -15.09
C VAL A 180 -1.61 10.16 -14.78
N ARG A 181 -0.66 10.96 -15.26
CA ARG A 181 -0.61 12.41 -15.03
C ARG A 181 -1.77 13.16 -15.68
N LYS A 182 -2.38 12.57 -16.71
CA LYS A 182 -3.55 13.08 -17.41
C LYS A 182 -4.88 12.54 -16.90
N ALA A 183 -4.85 11.64 -15.93
CA ALA A 183 -6.06 11.07 -15.34
C ALA A 183 -6.97 12.17 -14.78
N SER A 184 -8.27 12.04 -14.98
CA SER A 184 -9.26 12.92 -14.37
C SER A 184 -9.21 12.83 -12.85
N HIS A 185 -9.80 13.79 -12.16
CA HIS A 185 -9.88 13.75 -10.70
C HIS A 185 -10.54 12.46 -10.20
N GLN A 186 -11.58 11.99 -10.87
CA GLN A 186 -12.27 10.76 -10.49
C GLN A 186 -11.41 9.51 -10.73
N GLU A 187 -10.71 9.44 -11.86
CA GLU A 187 -9.76 8.35 -12.12
C GLU A 187 -8.62 8.34 -11.09
N MET A 188 -8.08 9.51 -10.74
CA MET A 188 -7.02 9.61 -9.76
C MET A 188 -7.43 9.08 -8.39
N ARG A 189 -8.67 9.34 -7.96
CA ARG A 189 -9.22 8.77 -6.72
C ARG A 189 -9.24 7.23 -6.73
N SER A 190 -9.43 6.63 -7.90
CA SER A 190 -9.36 5.18 -8.05
C SER A 190 -7.92 4.69 -8.14
N LEU A 191 -7.06 5.39 -8.86
CA LEU A 191 -5.67 4.99 -9.10
C LEU A 191 -4.81 4.95 -7.85
N VAL A 192 -5.04 5.86 -6.90
CA VAL A 192 -4.32 5.84 -5.62
C VAL A 192 -4.64 4.60 -4.77
N CYS A 193 -5.79 3.98 -4.99
CA CYS A 193 -6.11 2.69 -4.38
C CYS A 193 -5.60 1.53 -5.26
N ALA A 194 -5.80 1.65 -6.57
CA ALA A 194 -5.45 0.61 -7.54
C ALA A 194 -3.97 0.23 -7.52
N GLN A 195 -3.06 1.15 -7.24
CA GLN A 195 -1.62 0.86 -7.14
C GLN A 195 -1.27 -0.27 -6.16
N CYS A 196 -2.17 -0.60 -5.24
CA CYS A 196 -2.02 -1.68 -4.26
C CYS A 196 -3.18 -2.68 -4.30
N HIS A 197 -4.39 -2.25 -4.70
CA HIS A 197 -5.60 -3.06 -4.67
C HIS A 197 -6.00 -3.65 -6.03
N THR A 198 -5.10 -3.61 -7.00
CA THR A 198 -5.22 -4.37 -8.25
C THR A 198 -3.99 -5.25 -8.42
N GLU A 199 -4.20 -6.45 -8.92
CA GLU A 199 -3.11 -7.35 -9.29
C GLU A 199 -2.61 -6.97 -10.69
N TYR A 200 -1.31 -6.78 -10.84
CA TYR A 200 -0.67 -6.46 -12.12
C TYR A 200 0.76 -7.02 -12.19
N TYR A 201 0.88 -8.30 -11.93
CA TYR A 201 2.09 -9.09 -12.13
C TYR A 201 2.00 -9.94 -13.38
#